data_9b19fcee6f20a7f258ba545068611159
#
_entry.id   9b19fcee6f20a7f258ba545068611159
#
_cell.length_a   1.000
_cell.length_b   1.000
_cell.length_c   1.000
_cell.angle_alpha   90.00
_cell.angle_beta   90.00
_cell.angle_gamma   90.00
#
_symmetry.space_group_name_H-M   'P 1'
#
loop_
_entity.id
_entity.type
_entity.pdbx_description
1 polymer ?
#
loop_
_entity_poly.entity_id
_entity_poly.type
_entity_poly.pdbx_seq_one_letter_code
_entity_poly.pdbx_strand_id
1 'polypeptide(L)'
;MARLSRLSVGTPVALELLHPGSSWRIDAPLNLYSHWSGPGLATQAWAGRALQVLGQAAPTGKRLRVRLLEDGYPGWIDPRDLLGHARCIAGQRAQLWSESAIAERLPAVLAFAQAARQQANHYLWGGSLGPDFDCSGFTQAAYASAGVWIPRDAYQQERFCQPVAVAPGCYGLLRPGDLIFFGRPQRCTHVGLYLGQGRYLHSSGREHGRDGLGVDGLDPQLIDPVSVHYRRELRGAGRVVRCHDGSTLP
;
A
#
# COMPACT_ATOMS: atom_id res chain seq x y z
N MET A 1 32.56 3.02 24.75
CA MET A 1 31.28 3.05 23.97
C MET A 1 30.21 3.57 24.93
N ALA A 2 29.74 4.81 24.73
CA ALA A 2 28.63 5.36 25.53
C ALA A 2 27.38 4.51 25.27
N ARG A 3 26.77 4.02 26.37
CA ARG A 3 25.43 3.44 26.30
C ARG A 3 24.52 4.55 25.77
N LEU A 4 24.03 4.41 24.52
CA LEU A 4 22.91 5.21 24.03
C LEU A 4 21.75 4.98 25.02
N SER A 5 21.47 6.00 25.84
CA SER A 5 20.32 6.00 26.74
C SER A 5 19.09 5.72 25.89
N ARG A 6 18.26 4.75 26.31
CA ARG A 6 16.99 4.47 25.62
C ARG A 6 16.21 5.78 25.56
N LEU A 7 15.87 6.21 24.34
CA LEU A 7 15.01 7.37 24.15
C LEU A 7 13.68 7.14 24.87
N SER A 8 13.23 8.15 25.60
CA SER A 8 11.92 8.10 26.24
C SER A 8 10.81 8.13 25.20
N VAL A 9 9.77 7.33 25.38
CA VAL A 9 8.58 7.37 24.54
C VAL A 9 7.98 8.79 24.59
N GLY A 10 7.59 9.31 23.42
CA GLY A 10 7.06 10.66 23.29
C GLY A 10 8.12 11.72 23.01
N THR A 11 9.43 11.41 23.11
CA THR A 11 10.50 12.36 22.77
C THR A 11 10.30 12.86 21.33
N PRO A 12 10.23 14.19 21.10
CA PRO A 12 10.22 14.75 19.75
C PRO A 12 11.48 14.38 18.98
N VAL A 13 11.38 14.27 17.68
CA VAL A 13 12.53 13.93 16.83
C VAL A 13 13.54 15.09 16.79
N ALA A 14 14.82 14.72 16.79
CA ALA A 14 15.95 15.54 16.40
C ALA A 14 16.87 14.69 15.52
N LEU A 15 17.65 15.31 14.62
CA LEU A 15 18.44 14.55 13.64
C LEU A 15 19.43 13.58 14.28
N GLU A 16 20.06 13.99 15.39
CA GLU A 16 21.01 13.19 16.17
C GLU A 16 20.39 11.98 16.87
N LEU A 17 19.06 11.96 17.00
CA LEU A 17 18.32 10.86 17.61
C LEU A 17 17.90 9.79 16.59
N LEU A 18 18.04 10.07 15.29
CA LEU A 18 17.68 9.17 14.19
C LEU A 18 18.78 8.12 13.95
N HIS A 19 18.99 7.25 14.93
CA HIS A 19 19.97 6.17 14.83
C HIS A 19 19.33 4.83 14.41
N PRO A 20 20.09 3.89 13.86
CA PRO A 20 19.61 2.56 13.52
C PRO A 20 18.89 1.88 14.68
N GLY A 21 17.70 1.32 14.37
CA GLY A 21 16.84 0.65 15.36
C GLY A 21 15.89 1.59 16.10
N SER A 22 16.08 2.94 16.05
CA SER A 22 15.09 3.87 16.63
C SER A 22 13.76 3.80 15.86
N SER A 23 12.65 3.90 16.59
CA SER A 23 11.30 3.82 16.04
C SER A 23 10.52 5.09 16.34
N TRP A 24 9.78 5.55 15.34
CA TRP A 24 9.14 6.86 15.35
C TRP A 24 7.72 6.76 14.82
N ARG A 25 6.78 7.44 15.47
CA ARG A 25 5.42 7.66 14.95
C ARG A 25 5.35 9.03 14.33
N ILE A 26 4.91 9.11 13.08
CA ILE A 26 4.73 10.37 12.37
C ILE A 26 3.35 10.96 12.65
N ASP A 27 3.26 12.26 12.75
CA ASP A 27 2.02 13.03 12.94
C ASP A 27 1.66 13.91 11.73
N ALA A 28 2.47 13.83 10.65
CA ALA A 28 2.23 14.46 9.36
C ALA A 28 2.51 13.47 8.22
N PRO A 29 1.93 13.67 7.02
CA PRO A 29 2.24 12.85 5.84
C PRO A 29 3.72 12.90 5.46
N LEU A 30 4.26 11.77 5.00
CA LEU A 30 5.66 11.61 4.63
C LEU A 30 5.81 10.86 3.31
N ASN A 31 6.66 11.35 2.41
CA ASN A 31 7.04 10.62 1.20
C ASN A 31 8.23 9.69 1.47
N LEU A 32 8.14 8.45 1.00
CA LEU A 32 9.24 7.51 0.96
C LEU A 32 9.66 7.28 -0.49
N TYR A 33 10.95 7.34 -0.72
CA TYR A 33 11.55 7.23 -2.06
C TYR A 33 12.16 5.84 -2.28
N SER A 34 12.16 5.39 -3.53
CA SER A 34 12.73 4.10 -3.93
C SER A 34 14.25 4.06 -3.84
N HIS A 35 14.89 5.23 -3.95
CA HIS A 35 16.35 5.35 -3.98
C HIS A 35 16.86 6.45 -3.02
N TRP A 36 18.13 6.35 -2.62
CA TRP A 36 18.78 7.36 -1.77
C TRP A 36 18.92 8.74 -2.44
N SER A 37 18.70 8.84 -3.75
CA SER A 37 18.72 10.08 -4.55
C SER A 37 17.62 10.04 -5.60
N GLY A 38 17.30 11.22 -6.18
CA GLY A 38 16.30 11.34 -7.24
C GLY A 38 14.85 11.42 -6.75
N PRO A 39 13.89 11.69 -7.62
CA PRO A 39 12.49 11.97 -7.28
C PRO A 39 11.58 10.75 -7.18
N GLY A 40 12.08 9.53 -7.48
CA GLY A 40 11.26 8.31 -7.59
C GLY A 40 10.53 7.98 -6.29
N LEU A 41 9.23 8.26 -6.24
CA LEU A 41 8.36 7.93 -5.12
C LEU A 41 8.17 6.40 -5.07
N ALA A 42 8.32 5.82 -3.87
CA ALA A 42 8.06 4.40 -3.61
C ALA A 42 6.70 4.19 -2.95
N THR A 43 6.43 5.00 -1.93
CA THR A 43 5.16 5.02 -1.22
C THR A 43 5.02 6.32 -0.43
N GLN A 44 3.85 6.52 0.16
CA GLN A 44 3.58 7.60 1.07
C GLN A 44 3.08 7.03 2.40
N ALA A 45 3.39 7.70 3.50
CA ALA A 45 2.90 7.36 4.82
C ALA A 45 2.02 8.49 5.34
N TRP A 46 0.79 8.18 5.77
CA TRP A 46 -0.07 9.17 6.43
C TRP A 46 0.26 9.31 7.90
N ALA A 47 -0.22 10.39 8.51
CA ALA A 47 -0.10 10.62 9.94
C ALA A 47 -0.62 9.43 10.77
N GLY A 48 0.09 9.10 11.84
CA GLY A 48 -0.21 7.93 12.69
C GLY A 48 0.58 6.69 12.35
N ARG A 49 1.16 6.57 11.14
CA ARG A 49 2.06 5.45 10.80
C ARG A 49 3.35 5.50 11.60
N ALA A 50 3.93 4.33 11.78
CA ALA A 50 5.20 4.19 12.47
C ALA A 50 6.30 3.73 11.50
N LEU A 51 7.51 4.20 11.74
CA LEU A 51 8.69 3.80 11.00
C LEU A 51 9.84 3.44 11.94
N GLN A 52 10.75 2.62 11.43
CA GLN A 52 12.03 2.30 12.08
C GLN A 52 13.18 2.71 11.17
N VAL A 53 14.18 3.37 11.76
CA VAL A 53 15.42 3.70 11.07
C VAL A 53 16.26 2.44 10.89
N LEU A 54 16.71 2.20 9.65
CA LEU A 54 17.58 1.06 9.30
C LEU A 54 19.05 1.49 9.29
N GLY A 55 19.95 0.52 9.48
CA GLY A 55 21.40 0.78 9.57
C GLY A 55 22.10 1.11 8.24
N GLN A 56 21.36 1.15 7.13
CA GLN A 56 21.93 1.42 5.81
C GLN A 56 22.07 2.92 5.59
N ALA A 57 23.31 3.40 5.46
CA ALA A 57 23.56 4.80 5.14
C ALA A 57 23.43 5.08 3.63
N ALA A 58 22.91 6.26 3.28
CA ALA A 58 22.97 6.74 1.90
C ALA A 58 24.41 7.14 1.54
N PRO A 59 24.90 6.84 0.33
CA PRO A 59 26.24 7.24 -0.10
C PRO A 59 26.52 8.73 0.02
N THR A 60 25.50 9.58 -0.16
CA THR A 60 25.61 11.05 -0.03
C THR A 60 25.16 11.60 1.32
N GLY A 61 24.69 10.77 2.24
CA GLY A 61 24.22 11.18 3.57
C GLY A 61 22.93 12.01 3.61
N LYS A 62 22.26 12.26 2.47
CA LYS A 62 21.08 13.13 2.41
C LYS A 62 19.78 12.46 2.81
N ARG A 63 19.66 11.15 2.62
CA ARG A 63 18.46 10.38 2.96
C ARG A 63 18.77 9.29 3.95
N LEU A 64 17.77 8.97 4.76
CA LEU A 64 17.75 7.86 5.72
C LEU A 64 16.99 6.69 5.16
N ARG A 65 17.52 5.47 5.31
CA ARG A 65 16.79 4.24 5.05
C ARG A 65 15.89 3.94 6.23
N VAL A 66 14.61 3.77 5.95
CA VAL A 66 13.59 3.43 6.95
C VAL A 66 12.74 2.25 6.48
N ARG A 67 11.98 1.71 7.43
CA ARG A 67 10.95 0.70 7.18
C ARG A 67 9.67 1.14 7.88
N LEU A 68 8.54 1.11 7.19
CA LEU A 68 7.22 1.29 7.81
C LEU A 68 6.86 0.04 8.61
N LEU A 69 6.31 0.20 9.82
CA LEU A 69 6.15 -0.92 10.76
C LEU A 69 4.83 -1.68 10.55
N GLU A 70 3.86 -1.11 9.86
CA GLU A 70 2.58 -1.76 9.61
C GLU A 70 2.65 -2.82 8.50
N ASP A 71 3.44 -2.55 7.46
CA ASP A 71 3.54 -3.39 6.26
C ASP A 71 4.98 -3.82 5.91
N GLY A 72 5.95 -3.48 6.77
CA GLY A 72 7.35 -3.82 6.55
C GLY A 72 8.01 -3.11 5.38
N TYR A 73 7.32 -2.17 4.70
CA TYR A 73 7.78 -1.59 3.45
C TYR A 73 8.99 -0.67 3.66
N PRO A 74 10.11 -0.93 2.96
CA PRO A 74 11.30 -0.13 3.09
C PRO A 74 11.30 1.05 2.13
N GLY A 75 11.88 2.19 2.54
CA GLY A 75 12.05 3.34 1.68
C GLY A 75 13.15 4.27 2.18
N TRP A 76 13.38 5.34 1.43
CA TRP A 76 14.31 6.41 1.79
C TRP A 76 13.53 7.68 2.06
N ILE A 77 13.86 8.38 3.14
CA ILE A 77 13.25 9.67 3.53
C ILE A 77 14.29 10.77 3.63
N ASP A 78 13.90 12.02 3.46
CA ASP A 78 14.66 13.14 3.95
C ASP A 78 14.45 13.21 5.47
N PRO A 79 15.50 13.10 6.30
CA PRO A 79 15.32 13.13 7.75
C PRO A 79 14.75 14.47 8.27
N ARG A 80 14.87 15.55 7.48
CA ARG A 80 14.30 16.86 7.81
C ARG A 80 12.77 16.86 7.77
N ASP A 81 12.16 15.98 6.96
CA ASP A 81 10.70 15.84 6.88
C ASP A 81 10.09 15.27 8.18
N LEU A 82 10.93 14.69 9.06
CA LEU A 82 10.48 14.23 10.37
C LEU A 82 10.51 15.32 11.44
N LEU A 83 11.28 16.41 11.24
CA LEU A 83 11.48 17.44 12.25
C LEU A 83 10.16 18.15 12.59
N GLY A 84 9.79 18.11 13.87
CA GLY A 84 8.51 18.63 14.33
C GLY A 84 7.30 17.71 14.05
N HIS A 85 7.50 16.62 13.33
CA HIS A 85 6.43 15.73 12.83
C HIS A 85 6.61 14.27 13.20
N ALA A 86 7.46 13.97 14.18
CA ALA A 86 7.60 12.60 14.67
C ALA A 86 7.96 12.54 16.16
N ARG A 87 7.52 11.47 16.82
CA ARG A 87 7.81 11.18 18.22
C ARG A 87 8.30 9.76 18.38
N CYS A 88 9.27 9.59 19.28
CA CYS A 88 9.84 8.29 19.63
C CYS A 88 8.75 7.36 20.18
N ILE A 89 8.77 6.10 19.74
CA ILE A 89 7.93 5.01 20.28
C ILE A 89 8.81 3.82 20.70
N ALA A 90 8.32 3.04 21.65
CA ALA A 90 9.03 1.82 22.12
C ALA A 90 9.01 0.68 21.08
N GLY A 91 8.23 0.81 20.02
CA GLY A 91 7.93 -0.19 19.00
C GLY A 91 6.45 -0.22 18.71
N GLN A 92 6.06 -0.95 17.68
CA GLN A 92 4.66 -1.14 17.33
C GLN A 92 4.39 -2.64 17.17
N ARG A 93 3.28 -3.11 17.74
CA ARG A 93 2.77 -4.44 17.45
C ARG A 93 1.77 -4.35 16.31
N ALA A 94 1.86 -5.28 15.36
CA ALA A 94 0.86 -5.40 14.33
C ALA A 94 -0.50 -5.76 14.94
N GLN A 95 -1.55 -5.08 14.48
CA GLN A 95 -2.92 -5.46 14.78
C GLN A 95 -3.31 -6.59 13.83
N LEU A 96 -3.44 -7.80 14.35
CA LEU A 96 -3.81 -8.97 13.56
C LEU A 96 -5.29 -9.29 13.78
N TRP A 97 -6.05 -9.28 12.68
CA TRP A 97 -7.46 -9.65 12.68
C TRP A 97 -7.62 -11.09 12.17
N SER A 98 -8.59 -11.81 12.69
CA SER A 98 -9.03 -13.11 12.14
C SER A 98 -9.71 -12.90 10.77
N GLU A 99 -9.83 -13.95 9.97
CA GLU A 99 -10.54 -13.92 8.70
C GLU A 99 -11.98 -13.39 8.84
N SER A 100 -12.72 -13.86 9.86
CA SER A 100 -14.08 -13.38 10.15
C SER A 100 -14.10 -11.88 10.47
N ALA A 101 -13.17 -11.41 11.29
CA ALA A 101 -13.07 -10.00 11.63
C ALA A 101 -12.66 -9.13 10.43
N ILE A 102 -11.88 -9.65 9.48
CA ILE A 102 -11.58 -8.97 8.22
C ILE A 102 -12.85 -8.90 7.36
N ALA A 103 -13.60 -10.01 7.26
CA ALA A 103 -14.85 -10.05 6.50
C ALA A 103 -15.87 -9.01 7.00
N GLU A 104 -15.99 -8.84 8.31
CA GLU A 104 -16.84 -7.81 8.93
C GLU A 104 -16.42 -6.37 8.59
N ARG A 105 -15.17 -6.14 8.19
CA ARG A 105 -14.62 -4.84 7.83
C ARG A 105 -14.74 -4.50 6.35
N LEU A 106 -15.06 -5.47 5.49
CA LEU A 106 -15.17 -5.25 4.05
C LEU A 106 -16.14 -4.14 3.65
N PRO A 107 -17.30 -3.94 4.32
CA PRO A 107 -18.15 -2.78 4.01
C PRO A 107 -17.43 -1.44 4.15
N ALA A 108 -16.57 -1.27 5.16
CA ALA A 108 -15.78 -0.05 5.34
C ALA A 108 -14.69 0.09 4.27
N VAL A 109 -14.02 -1.01 3.89
CA VAL A 109 -13.07 -1.04 2.76
C VAL A 109 -13.72 -0.57 1.46
N LEU A 110 -14.90 -1.09 1.15
CA LEU A 110 -15.64 -0.75 -0.06
C LEU A 110 -16.17 0.69 -0.01
N ALA A 111 -16.63 1.15 1.15
CA ALA A 111 -17.08 2.53 1.34
C ALA A 111 -15.94 3.53 1.12
N PHE A 112 -14.75 3.28 1.68
CA PHE A 112 -13.57 4.08 1.41
C PHE A 112 -13.24 4.14 -0.08
N ALA A 113 -13.24 2.99 -0.75
CA ALA A 113 -12.92 2.89 -2.17
C ALA A 113 -13.90 3.71 -3.05
N GLN A 114 -15.20 3.66 -2.74
CA GLN A 114 -16.21 4.44 -3.44
C GLN A 114 -16.07 5.95 -3.18
N ALA A 115 -15.80 6.33 -1.94
CA ALA A 115 -15.58 7.73 -1.58
C ALA A 115 -14.32 8.32 -2.25
N ALA A 116 -13.22 7.55 -2.29
CA ALA A 116 -11.98 7.97 -2.97
C ALA A 116 -12.21 8.23 -4.45
N ARG A 117 -12.98 7.36 -5.14
CA ARG A 117 -13.30 7.51 -6.56
C ARG A 117 -14.11 8.79 -6.85
N GLN A 118 -14.91 9.27 -5.92
CA GLN A 118 -15.75 10.46 -6.11
C GLN A 118 -14.96 11.77 -6.05
N GLN A 119 -13.73 11.73 -5.56
CA GLN A 119 -12.85 12.89 -5.55
C GLN A 119 -12.14 13.04 -6.90
N ALA A 120 -11.87 14.28 -7.31
CA ALA A 120 -10.97 14.53 -8.44
C ALA A 120 -9.60 13.94 -8.11
N ASN A 121 -9.09 13.07 -8.98
CA ASN A 121 -7.86 12.33 -8.74
C ASN A 121 -7.13 12.03 -10.04
N HIS A 122 -5.82 11.79 -9.93
CA HIS A 122 -4.94 11.35 -11.01
C HIS A 122 -4.17 10.10 -10.59
N TYR A 123 -3.60 9.41 -11.57
CA TYR A 123 -2.67 8.33 -11.30
C TYR A 123 -1.33 8.89 -10.83
N LEU A 124 -0.88 8.50 -9.65
CA LEU A 124 0.42 8.87 -9.10
C LEU A 124 1.22 7.59 -8.79
N TRP A 125 2.29 7.34 -9.55
CA TRP A 125 3.20 6.23 -9.22
C TRP A 125 3.77 6.40 -7.82
N GLY A 126 3.66 5.36 -6.97
CA GLY A 126 4.04 5.41 -5.57
C GLY A 126 2.99 6.08 -4.66
N GLY A 127 1.90 6.60 -5.22
CA GLY A 127 0.81 7.23 -4.48
C GLY A 127 0.06 6.24 -3.59
N SER A 128 -0.09 6.57 -2.32
CA SER A 128 -0.89 5.82 -1.33
C SER A 128 -1.61 6.72 -0.34
N LEU A 129 -1.50 8.04 -0.53
CA LEU A 129 -2.34 9.05 0.10
C LEU A 129 -3.34 9.58 -0.93
N GLY A 130 -4.62 9.71 -0.54
CA GLY A 130 -5.59 10.33 -1.43
C GLY A 130 -5.29 11.82 -1.71
N PRO A 131 -5.85 12.36 -2.80
CA PRO A 131 -6.74 11.67 -3.74
C PRO A 131 -6.01 10.83 -4.79
N ASP A 132 -4.70 11.03 -5.01
CA ASP A 132 -3.91 10.43 -6.08
C ASP A 132 -3.24 9.13 -5.62
N PHE A 133 -3.58 8.04 -6.29
CA PHE A 133 -3.09 6.70 -5.95
C PHE A 133 -2.45 6.02 -7.15
N ASP A 134 -1.49 5.09 -6.90
CA ASP A 134 -1.27 3.98 -7.81
C ASP A 134 -2.21 2.79 -7.50
N CYS A 135 -2.15 1.74 -8.30
CA CYS A 135 -3.08 0.61 -8.20
C CYS A 135 -3.01 -0.10 -6.84
N SER A 136 -1.83 -0.45 -6.37
CA SER A 136 -1.62 -1.20 -5.12
C SER A 136 -1.64 -0.30 -3.88
N GLY A 137 -1.26 0.97 -4.01
CA GLY A 137 -1.43 1.98 -2.96
C GLY A 137 -2.90 2.26 -2.66
N PHE A 138 -3.75 2.29 -3.70
CA PHE A 138 -5.19 2.40 -3.55
C PHE A 138 -5.79 1.21 -2.79
N THR A 139 -5.50 -0.03 -3.22
CA THR A 139 -6.01 -1.21 -2.53
C THR A 139 -5.50 -1.32 -1.09
N GLN A 140 -4.21 -0.99 -0.86
CA GLN A 140 -3.65 -0.93 0.49
C GLN A 140 -4.36 0.13 1.35
N ALA A 141 -4.56 1.34 0.84
CA ALA A 141 -5.25 2.41 1.56
C ALA A 141 -6.70 2.03 1.91
N ALA A 142 -7.41 1.38 0.98
CA ALA A 142 -8.77 0.91 1.22
C ALA A 142 -8.83 -0.09 2.38
N TYR A 143 -7.96 -1.08 2.41
CA TYR A 143 -7.90 -2.05 3.51
C TYR A 143 -7.41 -1.41 4.82
N ALA A 144 -6.39 -0.57 4.76
CA ALA A 144 -5.85 0.11 5.94
C ALA A 144 -6.84 1.10 6.57
N SER A 145 -7.76 1.68 5.80
CA SER A 145 -8.86 2.52 6.33
C SER A 145 -9.77 1.78 7.32
N ALA A 146 -9.85 0.46 7.16
CA ALA A 146 -10.56 -0.45 8.07
C ALA A 146 -9.63 -1.13 9.09
N GLY A 147 -8.37 -0.70 9.21
CA GLY A 147 -7.37 -1.27 10.12
C GLY A 147 -6.80 -2.61 9.67
N VAL A 148 -6.98 -3.00 8.40
CA VAL A 148 -6.44 -4.24 7.82
C VAL A 148 -5.24 -3.90 6.96
N TRP A 149 -4.04 -4.22 7.43
CA TRP A 149 -2.82 -3.97 6.68
C TRP A 149 -2.53 -5.11 5.69
N ILE A 150 -2.26 -4.76 4.44
CA ILE A 150 -1.81 -5.65 3.37
C ILE A 150 -0.50 -5.11 2.77
N PRO A 151 0.27 -5.91 2.01
CA PRO A 151 1.51 -5.44 1.38
C PRO A 151 1.31 -4.25 0.46
N ARG A 152 2.39 -3.48 0.23
CA ARG A 152 2.37 -2.27 -0.59
C ARG A 152 2.31 -2.55 -2.09
N ASP A 153 3.08 -3.51 -2.58
CA ASP A 153 3.22 -3.75 -4.02
C ASP A 153 2.24 -4.81 -4.53
N ALA A 154 1.74 -4.66 -5.75
CA ALA A 154 0.74 -5.56 -6.35
C ALA A 154 1.18 -7.04 -6.37
N TYR A 155 2.45 -7.32 -6.73
CA TYR A 155 2.98 -8.69 -6.74
C TYR A 155 3.10 -9.29 -5.34
N GLN A 156 3.31 -8.46 -4.30
CA GLN A 156 3.29 -8.90 -2.91
C GLN A 156 1.88 -9.16 -2.42
N GLN A 157 0.91 -8.31 -2.81
CA GLN A 157 -0.51 -8.53 -2.52
C GLN A 157 -1.01 -9.83 -3.14
N GLU A 158 -0.61 -10.13 -4.39
CA GLU A 158 -0.93 -11.41 -5.06
C GLU A 158 -0.45 -12.62 -4.23
N ARG A 159 0.79 -12.59 -3.76
CA ARG A 159 1.38 -13.68 -2.94
C ARG A 159 0.82 -13.74 -1.51
N PHE A 160 0.37 -12.62 -1.01
CA PHE A 160 -0.14 -12.49 0.36
C PHE A 160 -1.56 -13.03 0.50
N CYS A 161 -2.41 -12.83 -0.50
CA CYS A 161 -3.81 -13.22 -0.49
C CYS A 161 -3.98 -14.73 -0.60
N GLN A 162 -5.08 -15.25 -0.06
CA GLN A 162 -5.56 -16.59 -0.36
C GLN A 162 -6.05 -16.61 -1.82
N PRO A 163 -5.55 -17.49 -2.69
CA PRO A 163 -5.99 -17.55 -4.08
C PRO A 163 -7.48 -17.86 -4.21
N VAL A 164 -8.15 -17.15 -5.11
CA VAL A 164 -9.52 -17.40 -5.53
C VAL A 164 -9.50 -17.82 -6.99
N ALA A 165 -10.05 -18.99 -7.30
CA ALA A 165 -10.05 -19.50 -8.66
C ALA A 165 -10.92 -18.64 -9.57
N VAL A 166 -10.34 -18.13 -10.65
CA VAL A 166 -11.00 -17.35 -11.70
C VAL A 166 -10.46 -17.77 -13.07
N ALA A 167 -11.34 -17.74 -14.05
CA ALA A 167 -11.00 -17.89 -15.46
C ALA A 167 -11.87 -16.92 -16.28
N PRO A 168 -11.50 -16.57 -17.52
CA PRO A 168 -12.31 -15.74 -18.39
C PRO A 168 -13.76 -16.24 -18.45
N GLY A 169 -14.73 -15.40 -18.08
CA GLY A 169 -16.16 -15.73 -17.97
C GLY A 169 -16.58 -16.49 -16.71
N CYS A 170 -15.67 -16.95 -15.85
CA CYS A 170 -15.96 -17.73 -14.64
C CYS A 170 -15.53 -16.97 -13.39
N TYR A 171 -16.41 -16.14 -12.84
CA TYR A 171 -16.14 -15.25 -11.71
C TYR A 171 -17.01 -15.52 -10.48
N GLY A 172 -17.74 -16.65 -10.46
CA GLY A 172 -18.76 -16.95 -9.44
C GLY A 172 -18.22 -17.14 -8.01
N LEU A 173 -16.91 -17.37 -7.84
CA LEU A 173 -16.29 -17.50 -6.52
C LEU A 173 -15.82 -16.16 -5.94
N LEU A 174 -15.79 -15.10 -6.76
CA LEU A 174 -15.40 -13.76 -6.32
C LEU A 174 -16.45 -13.14 -5.40
N ARG A 175 -15.98 -12.43 -4.39
CA ARG A 175 -16.82 -11.66 -3.46
C ARG A 175 -16.33 -10.20 -3.44
N PRO A 176 -17.24 -9.22 -3.26
CA PRO A 176 -16.81 -7.83 -3.05
C PRO A 176 -15.73 -7.74 -1.98
N GLY A 177 -14.66 -7.02 -2.28
CA GLY A 177 -13.45 -6.95 -1.46
C GLY A 177 -12.30 -7.83 -1.96
N ASP A 178 -12.53 -8.88 -2.73
CA ASP A 178 -11.42 -9.65 -3.32
C ASP A 178 -10.56 -8.76 -4.22
N LEU A 179 -9.27 -9.07 -4.31
CA LEU A 179 -8.33 -8.38 -5.19
C LEU A 179 -8.21 -9.14 -6.52
N ILE A 180 -8.28 -8.40 -7.62
CA ILE A 180 -8.06 -8.95 -8.97
C ILE A 180 -6.67 -8.54 -9.41
N PHE A 181 -5.87 -9.51 -9.87
CA PHE A 181 -4.48 -9.31 -10.25
C PHE A 181 -4.29 -9.42 -11.76
N PHE A 182 -3.48 -8.49 -12.28
CA PHE A 182 -3.19 -8.39 -13.71
C PHE A 182 -1.69 -8.26 -13.94
N GLY A 183 -1.24 -8.56 -15.15
CA GLY A 183 0.15 -8.40 -15.56
C GLY A 183 0.66 -9.51 -16.45
N ARG A 184 1.97 -9.57 -16.60
CA ARG A 184 2.67 -10.56 -17.43
C ARG A 184 2.75 -11.91 -16.72
N PRO A 185 2.96 -13.04 -17.45
CA PRO A 185 3.10 -14.36 -16.83
C PRO A 185 4.13 -14.41 -15.69
N GLN A 186 5.21 -13.64 -15.81
CA GLN A 186 6.32 -13.65 -14.85
C GLN A 186 6.04 -12.81 -13.59
N ARG A 187 5.18 -11.78 -13.69
CA ARG A 187 4.98 -10.83 -12.59
C ARG A 187 3.62 -10.13 -12.65
N CYS A 188 2.96 -10.06 -11.50
CA CYS A 188 1.84 -9.17 -11.28
C CYS A 188 2.33 -7.72 -11.31
N THR A 189 1.71 -6.88 -12.14
CA THR A 189 2.05 -5.47 -12.30
C THR A 189 0.92 -4.54 -11.94
N HIS A 190 -0.30 -5.08 -11.77
CA HIS A 190 -1.48 -4.28 -11.51
C HIS A 190 -2.49 -5.03 -10.65
N VAL A 191 -3.32 -4.28 -9.91
CA VAL A 191 -4.33 -4.81 -9.02
C VAL A 191 -5.57 -3.91 -8.99
N GLY A 192 -6.75 -4.51 -8.81
CA GLY A 192 -8.00 -3.82 -8.59
C GLY A 192 -8.81 -4.46 -7.46
N LEU A 193 -9.71 -3.70 -6.86
CA LEU A 193 -10.62 -4.13 -5.81
C LEU A 193 -11.96 -4.56 -6.44
N TYR A 194 -12.35 -5.81 -6.27
CA TYR A 194 -13.58 -6.34 -6.82
C TYR A 194 -14.81 -5.77 -6.10
N LEU A 195 -15.79 -5.31 -6.88
CA LEU A 195 -17.01 -4.69 -6.38
C LEU A 195 -18.25 -5.60 -6.47
N GLY A 196 -18.12 -6.74 -7.13
CA GLY A 196 -19.25 -7.59 -7.51
C GLY A 196 -19.64 -7.45 -8.98
N GLN A 197 -20.45 -8.41 -9.49
CA GLN A 197 -21.01 -8.39 -10.84
C GLN A 197 -19.98 -8.23 -11.97
N GLY A 198 -18.80 -8.85 -11.80
CA GLY A 198 -17.72 -8.76 -12.78
C GLY A 198 -17.00 -7.40 -12.82
N ARG A 199 -17.25 -6.47 -11.89
CA ARG A 199 -16.69 -5.12 -11.88
C ARG A 199 -15.62 -4.97 -10.80
N TYR A 200 -14.59 -4.18 -11.08
CA TYR A 200 -13.52 -3.85 -10.13
C TYR A 200 -13.16 -2.37 -10.22
N LEU A 201 -12.74 -1.80 -9.09
CA LEU A 201 -12.26 -0.43 -8.97
C LEU A 201 -10.74 -0.46 -8.84
N HIS A 202 -10.04 0.33 -9.63
CA HIS A 202 -8.59 0.42 -9.63
C HIS A 202 -8.12 1.83 -9.98
N SER A 203 -6.87 2.16 -9.68
CA SER A 203 -6.19 3.35 -10.20
C SER A 203 -5.28 2.92 -11.36
N SER A 204 -5.44 3.54 -12.53
CA SER A 204 -4.73 3.19 -13.76
C SER A 204 -4.17 4.42 -14.46
N GLY A 205 -3.01 4.27 -15.09
CA GLY A 205 -2.31 5.35 -15.78
C GLY A 205 -2.93 5.73 -17.13
N ARG A 206 -2.48 6.87 -17.67
CA ARG A 206 -2.93 7.42 -18.98
C ARG A 206 -2.60 6.49 -20.12
N GLU A 207 -1.50 5.77 -20.04
CA GLU A 207 -1.02 4.82 -21.05
C GLU A 207 -2.01 3.66 -21.28
N HIS A 208 -2.91 3.42 -20.35
CA HIS A 208 -3.97 2.41 -20.46
C HIS A 208 -5.36 3.01 -20.70
N GLY A 209 -5.42 4.32 -21.03
CA GLY A 209 -6.67 5.01 -21.37
C GLY A 209 -7.45 5.57 -20.18
N ARG A 210 -6.84 5.61 -18.96
CA ARG A 210 -7.40 6.23 -17.76
C ARG A 210 -6.43 7.28 -17.21
N ASP A 211 -6.67 7.93 -16.15
CA ASP A 211 -5.75 8.72 -15.34
C ASP A 211 -6.34 8.82 -13.93
N GLY A 212 -6.12 7.78 -13.12
CA GLY A 212 -6.63 7.68 -11.76
C GLY A 212 -7.68 6.59 -11.56
N LEU A 213 -8.57 6.81 -10.58
CA LEU A 213 -9.54 5.82 -10.12
C LEU A 213 -10.71 5.64 -11.10
N GLY A 214 -11.00 4.41 -11.45
CA GLY A 214 -12.12 4.07 -12.30
C GLY A 214 -12.62 2.65 -12.09
N VAL A 215 -13.86 2.40 -12.54
CA VAL A 215 -14.47 1.08 -12.52
C VAL A 215 -14.45 0.50 -13.92
N ASP A 216 -13.87 -0.69 -14.02
CA ASP A 216 -13.78 -1.48 -15.24
C ASP A 216 -14.34 -2.90 -15.01
N GLY A 217 -14.42 -3.70 -16.05
CA GLY A 217 -15.10 -4.97 -15.96
C GLY A 217 -14.34 -6.16 -16.55
N LEU A 218 -14.67 -7.33 -16.01
CA LEU A 218 -14.16 -8.62 -16.46
C LEU A 218 -15.04 -9.27 -17.55
N ASP A 219 -16.25 -8.73 -17.79
CA ASP A 219 -17.19 -9.28 -18.77
C ASP A 219 -16.58 -9.25 -20.18
N PRO A 220 -16.52 -10.39 -20.89
CA PRO A 220 -16.01 -10.46 -22.26
C PRO A 220 -16.76 -9.56 -23.26
N GLN A 221 -17.99 -9.20 -22.99
CA GLN A 221 -18.80 -8.35 -23.85
C GLN A 221 -18.45 -6.85 -23.75
N LEU A 222 -17.72 -6.44 -22.71
CA LEU A 222 -17.24 -5.07 -22.59
C LEU A 222 -16.17 -4.79 -23.64
N ILE A 223 -16.35 -3.74 -24.42
CA ILE A 223 -15.48 -3.34 -25.55
C ILE A 223 -14.65 -2.09 -25.23
N ASP A 224 -14.84 -1.47 -24.08
CA ASP A 224 -14.03 -0.31 -23.70
C ASP A 224 -12.55 -0.68 -23.62
N PRO A 225 -11.63 0.23 -24.06
CA PRO A 225 -10.21 -0.12 -24.20
C PRO A 225 -9.55 -0.56 -22.88
N VAL A 226 -9.95 0.04 -21.75
CA VAL A 226 -9.34 -0.24 -20.44
C VAL A 226 -9.73 -1.64 -19.95
N SER A 227 -11.01 -1.98 -19.97
CA SER A 227 -11.48 -3.33 -19.62
C SER A 227 -10.89 -4.40 -20.55
N VAL A 228 -10.77 -4.12 -21.85
CA VAL A 228 -10.14 -5.05 -22.82
C VAL A 228 -8.67 -5.25 -22.49
N HIS A 229 -7.93 -4.19 -22.20
CA HIS A 229 -6.51 -4.26 -21.85
C HIS A 229 -6.29 -5.15 -20.63
N TYR A 230 -6.92 -4.83 -19.50
CA TYR A 230 -6.70 -5.56 -18.26
C TYR A 230 -7.24 -6.99 -18.30
N ARG A 231 -8.34 -7.23 -19.01
CA ARG A 231 -8.86 -8.58 -19.18
C ARG A 231 -7.89 -9.52 -19.91
N ARG A 232 -7.11 -9.01 -20.87
CA ARG A 232 -6.03 -9.76 -21.53
C ARG A 232 -4.87 -10.09 -20.59
N GLU A 233 -4.65 -9.26 -19.59
CA GLU A 233 -3.60 -9.41 -18.58
C GLU A 233 -4.09 -10.08 -17.28
N LEU A 234 -5.32 -10.62 -17.24
CA LEU A 234 -5.87 -11.27 -16.06
C LEU A 234 -4.97 -12.45 -15.64
N ARG A 235 -4.46 -12.39 -14.41
CA ARG A 235 -3.60 -13.42 -13.81
C ARG A 235 -4.36 -14.30 -12.82
N GLY A 236 -5.27 -13.70 -12.05
CA GLY A 236 -5.98 -14.39 -10.99
C GLY A 236 -6.67 -13.43 -10.04
N ALA A 237 -7.10 -13.97 -8.93
CA ALA A 237 -7.70 -13.20 -7.84
C ALA A 237 -7.28 -13.76 -6.49
N GLY A 238 -7.46 -12.94 -5.44
CA GLY A 238 -7.13 -13.36 -4.08
C GLY A 238 -7.99 -12.66 -3.03
N ARG A 239 -8.22 -13.37 -1.94
CA ARG A 239 -8.97 -12.90 -0.78
C ARG A 239 -8.03 -12.55 0.35
N VAL A 240 -8.21 -11.38 0.94
CA VAL A 240 -7.50 -10.98 2.13
C VAL A 240 -8.11 -11.70 3.34
N VAL A 241 -7.40 -12.66 3.90
CA VAL A 241 -7.83 -13.48 5.04
C VAL A 241 -6.94 -13.29 6.27
N ARG A 242 -5.93 -12.44 6.18
CA ARG A 242 -4.98 -12.14 7.26
C ARG A 242 -4.47 -10.72 7.15
N CYS A 243 -3.92 -10.19 8.25
CA CYS A 243 -3.20 -8.92 8.26
C CYS A 243 -1.70 -9.14 8.06
N HIS A 244 -1.05 -8.13 7.49
CA HIS A 244 0.41 -8.02 7.49
C HIS A 244 0.91 -7.82 8.93
N ASP A 245 1.97 -8.49 9.30
CA ASP A 245 2.54 -8.47 10.65
C ASP A 245 3.71 -7.47 10.81
N GLY A 246 3.99 -6.66 9.77
CA GLY A 246 5.11 -5.72 9.73
C GLY A 246 6.44 -6.38 9.40
N SER A 247 6.50 -7.67 9.10
CA SER A 247 7.71 -8.34 8.63
C SER A 247 8.11 -7.89 7.23
N THR A 248 9.36 -8.14 6.85
CA THR A 248 9.80 -7.91 5.47
C THR A 248 9.33 -9.08 4.60
N LEU A 249 8.55 -8.81 3.57
CA LEU A 249 8.20 -9.83 2.57
C LEU A 249 9.35 -10.02 1.57
N PRO A 250 9.62 -11.26 1.17
CA PRO A 250 10.64 -11.58 0.17
C PRO A 250 10.30 -11.05 -1.23
#